data_82816e7ba2cdbcbdb181bcd09a0948de
#
_entry.id   82816e7ba2cdbcbdb181bcd09a0948de
#
_cell.length_a   1.000
_cell.length_b   1.000
_cell.length_c   1.000
_cell.angle_alpha   90.00
_cell.angle_beta   90.00
_cell.angle_gamma   90.00
#
_symmetry.space_group_name_H-M   'P 1'
#
loop_
_entity.id
_entity.type
_entity.pdbx_description
1 polymer ?
#
loop_
_entity_poly.entity_id
_entity_poly.type
_entity_poly.pdbx_seq_one_letter_code
_entity_poly.pdbx_strand_id
1 'polypeptide(L)'
;MNMKNIAPQIERVVPGIMEDISSVEKERPLKIIPAIMKKGIDNINLSMFNEELRRKLLNATGDEYFKRGFIVEAIKAFTLTGNSQKLIEVGDHMVNTSMYTHAIDAYSAGNSKDKLLWLGERCLREGHFNEAIRAFKLVNDRDKLKNVGDEL
;
A
#
# COMPACT_ATOMS: atom_id res chain seq x y z
N MET A 1 24.38 10.65 3.52
CA MET A 1 24.78 9.55 4.39
C MET A 1 25.63 8.55 3.60
N ASN A 2 26.79 8.19 4.11
CA ASN A 2 27.68 7.27 3.42
C ASN A 2 27.29 5.82 3.77
N MET A 3 27.06 4.98 2.76
CA MET A 3 26.71 3.57 2.94
C MET A 3 27.72 2.79 3.79
N LYS A 4 29.00 3.11 3.73
CA LYS A 4 30.05 2.46 4.54
C LYS A 4 29.82 2.64 6.04
N ASN A 5 29.22 3.75 6.49
CA ASN A 5 28.97 4.04 7.90
C ASN A 5 27.76 3.32 8.47
N ILE A 6 26.84 2.87 7.63
CA ILE A 6 25.62 2.19 8.05
C ILE A 6 25.68 0.67 7.89
N ALA A 7 26.68 0.16 7.17
CA ALA A 7 26.82 -1.25 6.85
C ALA A 7 26.73 -2.19 8.09
N PRO A 8 27.44 -1.96 9.22
CA PRO A 8 27.33 -2.83 10.39
C PRO A 8 25.96 -2.81 11.04
N GLN A 9 25.24 -1.69 10.96
CA GLN A 9 23.89 -1.53 11.51
C GLN A 9 22.86 -2.30 10.70
N ILE A 10 23.01 -2.29 9.38
CA ILE A 10 22.13 -3.03 8.46
C ILE A 10 22.27 -4.53 8.70
N GLU A 11 23.50 -5.03 8.83
CA GLU A 11 23.76 -6.45 9.07
C GLU A 11 23.14 -6.95 10.38
N ARG A 12 23.04 -6.09 11.40
CA ARG A 12 22.33 -6.42 12.66
C ARG A 12 20.82 -6.55 12.47
N VAL A 13 20.24 -5.75 11.59
CA VAL A 13 18.79 -5.74 11.35
C VAL A 13 18.38 -6.92 10.49
N VAL A 14 19.09 -7.16 9.39
CA VAL A 14 18.82 -8.26 8.46
C VAL A 14 20.15 -8.93 8.10
N PRO A 15 20.47 -10.08 8.71
CA PRO A 15 21.71 -10.80 8.37
C PRO A 15 21.78 -11.13 6.87
N GLY A 16 22.95 -10.93 6.28
CA GLY A 16 23.21 -11.20 4.87
C GLY A 16 22.82 -10.07 3.90
N ILE A 17 22.21 -8.99 4.40
CA ILE A 17 21.79 -7.86 3.55
C ILE A 17 22.96 -7.06 2.97
N MET A 18 24.14 -7.18 3.57
CA MET A 18 25.33 -6.39 3.21
C MET A 18 25.76 -6.58 1.75
N GLU A 19 25.69 -7.80 1.24
CA GLU A 19 26.00 -8.10 -0.15
C GLU A 19 25.03 -7.45 -1.13
N ASP A 20 23.79 -7.26 -0.68
CA ASP A 20 22.72 -6.71 -1.50
C ASP A 20 22.74 -5.18 -1.57
N ILE A 21 23.36 -4.50 -0.60
CA ILE A 21 23.41 -3.02 -0.53
C ILE A 21 24.10 -2.42 -1.76
N SER A 22 25.21 -2.99 -2.20
CA SER A 22 25.89 -2.52 -3.40
C SER A 22 25.04 -2.68 -4.66
N SER A 23 24.16 -3.67 -4.67
CA SER A 23 23.21 -3.91 -5.75
C SER A 23 22.07 -2.88 -5.74
N VAL A 24 21.63 -2.44 -4.56
CA VAL A 24 20.63 -1.38 -4.41
C VAL A 24 21.13 -0.06 -4.98
N GLU A 25 22.40 0.28 -4.77
CA GLU A 25 23.02 1.48 -5.35
C GLU A 25 23.05 1.43 -6.88
N LYS A 26 23.05 0.22 -7.46
CA LYS A 26 23.08 -0.02 -8.92
C LYS A 26 21.70 -0.31 -9.51
N GLU A 27 20.61 0.13 -8.87
CA GLU A 27 19.24 -0.10 -9.31
C GLU A 27 18.76 -1.57 -9.24
N ARG A 28 19.31 -2.39 -8.33
CA ARG A 28 18.85 -3.75 -8.07
C ARG A 28 18.32 -3.92 -6.65
N PRO A 29 17.22 -3.19 -6.26
CA PRO A 29 16.67 -3.34 -4.91
C PRO A 29 16.01 -4.72 -4.70
N LEU A 30 15.79 -5.48 -5.78
CA LEU A 30 15.06 -6.75 -5.77
C LEU A 30 15.65 -7.82 -4.84
N LYS A 31 16.96 -7.83 -4.65
CA LYS A 31 17.64 -8.83 -3.80
C LYS A 31 17.35 -8.66 -2.30
N ILE A 32 17.10 -7.44 -1.86
CA ILE A 32 16.80 -7.13 -0.45
C ILE A 32 15.32 -7.38 -0.12
N ILE A 33 14.44 -7.34 -1.10
CA ILE A 33 13.00 -7.44 -0.91
C ILE A 33 12.58 -8.74 -0.20
N PRO A 34 13.09 -9.93 -0.56
CA PRO A 34 12.73 -11.16 0.16
C PRO A 34 13.04 -11.09 1.66
N ALA A 35 14.15 -10.45 2.03
CA ALA A 35 14.50 -10.24 3.44
C ALA A 35 13.53 -9.32 4.14
N ILE A 36 13.10 -8.23 3.48
CA ILE A 36 12.09 -7.31 4.00
C ILE A 36 10.76 -8.04 4.18
N MET A 37 10.34 -8.83 3.21
CA MET A 37 9.09 -9.58 3.26
C MET A 37 9.11 -10.63 4.37
N LYS A 38 10.22 -11.33 4.56
CA LYS A 38 10.38 -12.33 5.61
C LYS A 38 10.26 -11.72 7.01
N LYS A 39 10.84 -10.54 7.24
CA LYS A 39 10.74 -9.80 8.51
C LYS A 39 9.36 -9.17 8.69
N GLY A 40 8.74 -8.74 7.61
CA GLY A 40 7.54 -7.90 7.61
C GLY A 40 7.87 -6.42 7.72
N ILE A 41 7.10 -5.59 7.04
CA ILE A 41 7.33 -4.13 7.00
C ILE A 41 7.30 -3.51 8.40
N ASP A 42 6.42 -3.99 9.29
CA ASP A 42 6.27 -3.44 10.64
C ASP A 42 7.45 -3.80 11.56
N ASN A 43 8.18 -4.85 11.22
CA ASN A 43 9.23 -5.42 12.06
C ASN A 43 10.64 -5.09 11.59
N ILE A 44 10.77 -4.38 10.46
CA ILE A 44 12.07 -4.03 9.90
C ILE A 44 12.36 -2.54 10.12
N ASN A 45 13.57 -2.26 10.61
CA ASN A 45 14.02 -0.89 10.79
C ASN A 45 14.80 -0.43 9.56
N LEU A 46 14.16 0.43 8.78
CA LEU A 46 14.75 1.04 7.58
C LEU A 46 15.21 2.50 7.81
N SER A 47 15.17 2.99 9.06
CA SER A 47 15.49 4.38 9.38
C SER A 47 16.95 4.76 9.10
N MET A 48 17.84 3.78 9.03
CA MET A 48 19.25 3.98 8.70
C MET A 48 19.50 4.27 7.22
N PHE A 49 18.54 3.96 6.35
CA PHE A 49 18.61 4.34 4.93
C PHE A 49 18.20 5.81 4.77
N ASN A 50 18.73 6.47 3.75
CA ASN A 50 18.21 7.77 3.37
C ASN A 50 16.77 7.64 2.88
N GLU A 51 16.04 8.76 2.86
CA GLU A 51 14.63 8.76 2.51
C GLU A 51 14.35 8.24 1.10
N GLU A 52 15.19 8.59 0.13
CA GLU A 52 15.04 8.16 -1.25
C GLU A 52 15.17 6.63 -1.38
N LEU A 53 16.21 6.05 -0.78
CA LEU A 53 16.45 4.61 -0.81
C LEU A 53 15.34 3.85 -0.08
N ARG A 54 14.94 4.34 1.09
CA ARG A 54 13.83 3.75 1.86
C ARG A 54 12.54 3.73 1.03
N ARG A 55 12.22 4.82 0.36
CA ARG A 55 11.04 4.92 -0.51
C ARG A 55 11.11 3.92 -1.67
N LYS A 56 12.26 3.82 -2.33
CA LYS A 56 12.48 2.82 -3.41
C LYS A 56 12.27 1.40 -2.91
N LEU A 57 12.85 1.06 -1.77
CA LEU A 57 12.73 -0.27 -1.18
C LEU A 57 11.27 -0.60 -0.80
N LEU A 58 10.58 0.33 -0.17
CA LEU A 58 9.18 0.12 0.24
C LEU A 58 8.24 0.05 -0.96
N ASN A 59 8.43 0.87 -1.99
CA ASN A 59 7.64 0.77 -3.22
C ASN A 59 7.88 -0.55 -3.94
N ALA A 60 9.14 -0.98 -4.07
CA ALA A 60 9.46 -2.26 -4.69
C ALA A 60 8.90 -3.45 -3.88
N THR A 61 8.93 -3.36 -2.55
CA THR A 61 8.32 -4.35 -1.65
C THR A 61 6.80 -4.38 -1.83
N GLY A 62 6.17 -3.21 -1.93
CA GLY A 62 4.74 -3.10 -2.22
C GLY A 62 4.35 -3.74 -3.54
N ASP A 63 5.12 -3.50 -4.60
CA ASP A 63 4.91 -4.14 -5.91
C ASP A 63 5.00 -5.66 -5.81
N GLU A 64 5.98 -6.19 -5.06
CA GLU A 64 6.14 -7.63 -4.88
C GLU A 64 5.00 -8.23 -4.04
N TYR A 65 4.56 -7.56 -2.98
CA TYR A 65 3.40 -7.97 -2.21
C TYR A 65 2.15 -8.02 -3.09
N PHE A 66 1.92 -6.97 -3.88
CA PHE A 66 0.78 -6.90 -4.79
C PHE A 66 0.81 -8.04 -5.81
N LYS A 67 1.94 -8.27 -6.44
CA LYS A 67 2.15 -9.36 -7.41
C LYS A 67 1.84 -10.73 -6.82
N ARG A 68 2.15 -10.94 -5.54
CA ARG A 68 1.88 -12.21 -4.83
C ARG A 68 0.49 -12.27 -4.21
N GLY A 69 -0.32 -11.24 -4.33
CA GLY A 69 -1.67 -11.20 -3.79
C GLY A 69 -1.77 -10.83 -2.31
N PHE A 70 -0.68 -10.36 -1.71
CA PHE A 70 -0.68 -9.83 -0.34
C PHE A 70 -1.16 -8.37 -0.36
N ILE A 71 -2.46 -8.20 -0.52
CA ILE A 71 -3.07 -6.88 -0.80
C ILE A 71 -2.93 -5.92 0.39
N VAL A 72 -3.17 -6.40 1.60
CA VAL A 72 -3.08 -5.57 2.82
C VAL A 72 -1.66 -5.04 3.00
N GLU A 73 -0.67 -5.89 2.81
CA GLU A 73 0.75 -5.54 2.93
C GLU A 73 1.18 -4.58 1.82
N ALA A 74 0.67 -4.78 0.60
CA ALA A 74 0.92 -3.86 -0.51
C ALA A 74 0.36 -2.45 -0.22
N ILE A 75 -0.89 -2.37 0.24
CA ILE A 75 -1.51 -1.10 0.64
C ILE A 75 -0.67 -0.43 1.74
N LYS A 76 -0.23 -1.19 2.74
CA LYS A 76 0.61 -0.68 3.82
C LYS A 76 1.92 -0.09 3.29
N ALA A 77 2.63 -0.81 2.43
CA ALA A 77 3.89 -0.35 1.84
C ALA A 77 3.72 0.96 1.07
N PHE A 78 2.71 1.03 0.20
CA PHE A 78 2.44 2.23 -0.59
C PHE A 78 1.92 3.40 0.25
N THR A 79 1.23 3.12 1.34
CA THR A 79 0.80 4.15 2.31
C THR A 79 2.02 4.78 3.00
N LEU A 80 2.99 3.97 3.40
CA LEU A 80 4.22 4.45 4.03
C LEU A 80 5.05 5.34 3.11
N THR A 81 4.98 5.14 1.81
CA THR A 81 5.69 5.97 0.82
C THR A 81 4.84 7.12 0.28
N GLY A 82 3.56 7.18 0.64
CA GLY A 82 2.64 8.17 0.09
C GLY A 82 2.39 7.99 -1.41
N ASN A 83 2.53 6.77 -1.93
CA ASN A 83 2.39 6.49 -3.36
C ASN A 83 0.92 6.34 -3.75
N SER A 84 0.23 7.48 -3.90
CA SER A 84 -1.19 7.52 -4.23
C SER A 84 -1.52 6.85 -5.55
N GLN A 85 -0.65 6.98 -6.55
CA GLN A 85 -0.86 6.34 -7.85
C GLN A 85 -0.93 4.81 -7.72
N LYS A 86 0.01 4.21 -7.01
CA LYS A 86 0.03 2.76 -6.77
C LYS A 86 -1.18 2.31 -5.95
N LEU A 87 -1.58 3.09 -4.96
CA LEU A 87 -2.77 2.80 -4.16
C LEU A 87 -4.04 2.81 -5.02
N ILE A 88 -4.16 3.74 -5.96
CA ILE A 88 -5.28 3.78 -6.90
C ILE A 88 -5.24 2.57 -7.84
N GLU A 89 -4.07 2.20 -8.36
CA GLU A 89 -3.90 1.00 -9.20
C GLU A 89 -4.33 -0.28 -8.46
N VAL A 90 -3.94 -0.42 -7.19
CA VAL A 90 -4.39 -1.53 -6.34
C VAL A 90 -5.91 -1.50 -6.20
N GLY A 91 -6.49 -0.34 -5.91
CA GLY A 91 -7.94 -0.17 -5.79
C GLY A 91 -8.67 -0.57 -7.07
N ASP A 92 -8.21 -0.11 -8.23
CA ASP A 92 -8.80 -0.44 -9.52
C ASP A 92 -8.75 -1.95 -9.80
N HIS A 93 -7.64 -2.60 -9.46
CA HIS A 93 -7.52 -4.06 -9.57
C HIS A 93 -8.50 -4.78 -8.64
N MET A 94 -8.65 -4.30 -7.40
CA MET A 94 -9.59 -4.89 -6.44
C MET A 94 -11.04 -4.73 -6.89
N VAL A 95 -11.40 -3.61 -7.52
CA VAL A 95 -12.73 -3.43 -8.12
C VAL A 95 -12.97 -4.44 -9.22
N ASN A 96 -11.98 -4.66 -10.09
CA ASN A 96 -12.10 -5.61 -11.21
C ASN A 96 -12.28 -7.05 -10.75
N THR A 97 -11.81 -7.37 -9.54
CA THR A 97 -11.97 -8.69 -8.92
C THR A 97 -13.11 -8.72 -7.90
N SER A 98 -13.94 -7.68 -7.86
CA SER A 98 -15.08 -7.54 -6.93
C SER A 98 -14.70 -7.58 -5.45
N MET A 99 -13.44 -7.27 -5.13
CA MET A 99 -12.94 -7.18 -3.75
C MET A 99 -13.12 -5.75 -3.22
N TYR A 100 -14.36 -5.30 -3.10
CA TYR A 100 -14.71 -3.90 -2.83
C TYR A 100 -14.18 -3.37 -1.50
N THR A 101 -14.13 -4.21 -0.47
CA THR A 101 -13.54 -3.81 0.83
C THR A 101 -12.08 -3.38 0.68
N HIS A 102 -11.28 -4.18 -0.02
CA HIS A 102 -9.87 -3.83 -0.29
C HIS A 102 -9.73 -2.63 -1.22
N ALA A 103 -10.64 -2.50 -2.19
CA ALA A 103 -10.66 -1.32 -3.06
C ALA A 103 -10.89 -0.03 -2.26
N ILE A 104 -11.82 -0.05 -1.31
CA ILE A 104 -12.10 1.08 -0.41
C ILE A 104 -10.85 1.40 0.42
N ASP A 105 -10.19 0.38 0.97
CA ASP A 105 -8.95 0.57 1.75
C ASP A 105 -7.87 1.25 0.93
N ALA A 106 -7.65 0.79 -0.30
CA ALA A 106 -6.65 1.33 -1.21
C ALA A 106 -6.97 2.77 -1.64
N TYR A 107 -8.19 3.05 -2.04
CA TYR A 107 -8.61 4.40 -2.43
C TYR A 107 -8.57 5.38 -1.26
N SER A 108 -8.95 4.94 -0.08
CA SER A 108 -8.86 5.74 1.15
C SER A 108 -7.42 6.09 1.48
N ALA A 109 -6.53 5.11 1.47
CA ALA A 109 -5.10 5.31 1.70
C ALA A 109 -4.47 6.24 0.64
N GLY A 110 -4.95 6.17 -0.60
CA GLY A 110 -4.52 7.05 -1.70
C GLY A 110 -5.21 8.43 -1.72
N ASN A 111 -6.06 8.72 -0.75
CA ASN A 111 -6.83 9.97 -0.65
C ASN A 111 -7.67 10.28 -1.91
N SER A 112 -8.18 9.26 -2.58
CA SER A 112 -8.94 9.40 -3.81
C SER A 112 -10.45 9.48 -3.52
N LYS A 113 -10.93 10.68 -3.22
CA LYS A 113 -12.36 10.93 -2.93
C LYS A 113 -13.25 10.58 -4.11
N ASP A 114 -12.82 10.91 -5.33
CA ASP A 114 -13.59 10.65 -6.55
C ASP A 114 -13.79 9.14 -6.76
N LYS A 115 -12.75 8.35 -6.57
CA LYS A 115 -12.80 6.89 -6.67
C LYS A 115 -13.68 6.28 -5.57
N LEU A 116 -13.60 6.80 -4.35
CA LEU A 116 -14.45 6.36 -3.23
C LEU A 116 -15.92 6.66 -3.50
N LEU A 117 -16.25 7.85 -4.00
CA LEU A 117 -17.63 8.21 -4.36
C LEU A 117 -18.16 7.31 -5.46
N TRP A 118 -17.39 7.15 -6.53
CA TRP A 118 -17.75 6.29 -7.64
C TRP A 118 -17.98 4.84 -7.19
N LEU A 119 -17.09 4.32 -6.35
CA LEU A 119 -17.22 2.95 -5.83
C LEU A 119 -18.42 2.82 -4.90
N GLY A 120 -18.66 3.80 -4.03
CA GLY A 120 -19.84 3.83 -3.15
C GLY A 120 -21.14 3.78 -3.94
N GLU A 121 -21.26 4.58 -5.01
CA GLU A 121 -22.42 4.57 -5.91
C GLU A 121 -22.58 3.23 -6.63
N ARG A 122 -21.49 2.64 -7.08
CA ARG A 122 -21.51 1.31 -7.69
C ARG A 122 -21.97 0.25 -6.69
N CYS A 123 -21.40 0.24 -5.50
CA CYS A 123 -21.80 -0.67 -4.42
C CYS A 123 -23.28 -0.54 -4.08
N LEU A 124 -23.79 0.69 -4.04
CA LEU A 124 -25.21 0.95 -3.79
C LEU A 124 -26.10 0.31 -4.85
N ARG A 125 -25.77 0.51 -6.13
CA ARG A 125 -26.52 -0.07 -7.24
C ARG A 125 -26.48 -1.60 -7.26
N GLU A 126 -25.36 -2.19 -6.84
CA GLU A 126 -25.17 -3.64 -6.80
C GLU A 126 -25.68 -4.29 -5.51
N GLY A 127 -26.19 -3.50 -4.55
CA GLY A 127 -26.72 -3.99 -3.28
C GLY A 127 -25.66 -4.28 -2.21
N HIS A 128 -24.42 -3.82 -2.41
CA HIS A 128 -23.34 -3.89 -1.42
C HIS A 128 -23.43 -2.71 -0.44
N PHE A 129 -24.47 -2.71 0.36
CA PHE A 129 -24.81 -1.55 1.21
C PHE A 129 -23.77 -1.21 2.26
N ASN A 130 -23.13 -2.22 2.87
CA ASN A 130 -22.10 -1.97 3.87
C ASN A 130 -20.88 -1.26 3.28
N GLU A 131 -20.45 -1.69 2.10
CA GLU A 131 -19.35 -1.07 1.37
C GLU A 131 -19.72 0.34 0.92
N ALA A 132 -20.94 0.54 0.43
CA ALA A 132 -21.44 1.86 0.05
C ALA A 132 -21.42 2.83 1.23
N ILE A 133 -21.95 2.41 2.36
CA ILE A 133 -21.94 3.20 3.61
C ILE A 133 -20.52 3.57 4.00
N ARG A 134 -19.62 2.60 3.98
CA ARG A 134 -18.23 2.82 4.35
C ARG A 134 -17.55 3.84 3.43
N ALA A 135 -17.73 3.71 2.12
CA ALA A 135 -17.15 4.63 1.13
C ALA A 135 -17.69 6.06 1.34
N PHE A 136 -19.00 6.22 1.52
CA PHE A 136 -19.61 7.54 1.72
C PHE A 136 -19.22 8.18 3.05
N LYS A 137 -19.05 7.39 4.12
CA LYS A 137 -18.51 7.89 5.39
C LYS A 137 -17.10 8.43 5.26
N LEU A 138 -16.24 7.74 4.50
CA LEU A 138 -14.84 8.15 4.29
C LEU A 138 -14.73 9.47 3.52
N VAL A 139 -15.67 9.76 2.63
CA VAL A 139 -15.73 11.06 1.93
C VAL A 139 -16.62 12.09 2.62
N ASN A 140 -17.24 11.70 3.73
CA ASN A 140 -18.16 12.54 4.52
C ASN A 140 -19.36 13.08 3.71
N ASP A 141 -19.92 12.23 2.86
CA ASP A 141 -21.10 12.57 2.03
C ASP A 141 -22.38 12.16 2.75
N ARG A 142 -22.99 13.12 3.44
CA ARG A 142 -24.21 12.90 4.25
C ARG A 142 -25.44 12.62 3.41
N ASP A 143 -25.55 13.25 2.24
CA ASP A 143 -26.70 13.08 1.35
C ASP A 143 -26.71 11.66 0.76
N LYS A 144 -25.57 11.17 0.33
CA LYS A 144 -25.44 9.80 -0.17
C LYS A 144 -25.65 8.76 0.93
N LEU A 145 -25.21 9.04 2.16
CA LEU A 145 -25.48 8.18 3.32
C LEU A 145 -26.97 8.06 3.61
N LYS A 146 -27.72 9.18 3.50
CA LYS A 146 -29.17 9.18 3.65
C LYS A 146 -29.84 8.34 2.55
N ASN A 147 -29.39 8.45 1.30
CA ASN A 147 -29.92 7.67 0.19
C ASN A 147 -29.72 6.16 0.39
N VAL A 148 -28.60 5.73 0.95
CA VAL A 148 -28.38 4.31 1.31
C VAL A 148 -29.41 3.85 2.32
N GLY A 149 -29.69 4.66 3.34
CA GLY A 149 -30.75 4.38 4.33
C GLY A 149 -32.12 4.20 3.69
N ASP A 150 -32.45 4.97 2.67
CA ASP A 150 -33.73 4.89 1.95
C ASP A 150 -33.81 3.61 1.08
N GLU A 151 -32.69 3.07 0.59
CA GLU A 151 -32.64 1.82 -0.18
C GLU A 151 -32.65 0.55 0.70
N LEU A 152 -32.26 0.67 1.97
CA LEU A 152 -32.32 -0.44 2.91
C LEU A 152 -33.76 -0.70 3.36
#